data_1f5fdb079371f1958f7811e0ea9f56b2
#
_entry.id   1f5fdb079371f1958f7811e0ea9f56b2
#
_cell.length_a   1.000
_cell.length_b   1.000
_cell.length_c   1.000
_cell.angle_alpha   90.00
_cell.angle_beta   90.00
_cell.angle_gamma   90.00
#
_symmetry.space_group_name_H-M   'P 1'
#
loop_
_entity.id
_entity.type
_entity.pdbx_description
1 polymer ?
#
loop_
_entity_poly.entity_id
_entity_poly.type
_entity_poly.pdbx_seq_one_letter_code
_entity_poly.pdbx_strand_id
1 'polypeptide(L)'
;MNTDSSYPKWLYCLGLIPTIWLALLIAPSVNEGLPQIMKDFSDDIGNPFHITWCDNSIKVIIVFIIGYVMAITIYLSTKKNYRRREEHGSARWGNANEINKKYKQLPMDRNKLLTQNVCIGLNGKKHRRNLNVLVCGGSGAGKTRFYCKPNVMQCNTSMVILDPKGEIVRDTGKLLKKKGYEVKVLDLINMEKSHCYNPFVYLKNDNDVQKLVTNLFKSTTPKGSQSNDPFWDTAASMLLLALVFYLKYEAPEDEQNFPMVMELLRAGEVHEDDDSYVSPLDVLFNRLEEREPEHIAVKYYRDYHSGSAKTLKSIQITLAARLEKFNLESLASLTATDELDLPSLGEKKTALFALIPDNDTSFNFLVSILYTQLFQQLFFLADHKYGGSLPVHVHFIMDEFANVSLPDDFDKILSVMRSREVSVSIILQNLAQLKALFEKQWESIVGNCDEFLYLGGNEQSTHKYVSELLGKETIDTNTYGKSSGRSGNYSTNYQISGRELLTPDEVRLLDNKYAILFIRGERPVMDFKYDILKHPNVAFTTDGKEKPYLHGGTENAIASISIDENVDNYDFTEIEDIANDYELITSEEVEDYFKGKGE
;
A
#
# COMPACT_ATOMS: atom_id res chain seq x y z
N MET A 1 -17.70 -1.40 23.55
CA MET A 1 -18.11 -2.25 24.68
C MET A 1 -19.28 -1.56 25.34
N ASN A 2 -20.48 -2.10 25.17
CA ASN A 2 -21.69 -1.60 25.80
C ASN A 2 -21.60 -1.81 27.30
N THR A 3 -21.36 -0.74 28.03
CA THR A 3 -21.70 -0.71 29.44
C THR A 3 -23.16 -0.31 29.58
N ASP A 4 -24.07 -1.15 29.09
CA ASP A 4 -25.44 -1.13 29.52
C ASP A 4 -25.44 -1.56 30.98
N SER A 5 -25.47 -0.59 31.90
CA SER A 5 -25.80 -0.80 33.32
C SER A 5 -27.31 -1.04 33.41
N SER A 6 -27.85 -1.94 32.64
CA SER A 6 -29.16 -2.52 32.92
C SER A 6 -28.95 -3.45 34.09
N TYR A 7 -29.54 -3.10 35.23
CA TYR A 7 -29.60 -4.02 36.37
C TYR A 7 -30.05 -5.37 35.88
N PRO A 8 -29.39 -6.47 36.29
CA PRO A 8 -29.74 -7.79 35.84
C PRO A 8 -31.22 -8.06 36.13
N LYS A 9 -31.94 -8.62 35.15
CA LYS A 9 -33.40 -8.81 35.18
C LYS A 9 -33.90 -9.50 36.45
N TRP A 10 -33.11 -10.31 37.11
CA TRP A 10 -33.42 -10.99 38.36
C TRP A 10 -33.61 -10.02 39.54
N LEU A 11 -32.99 -8.82 39.52
CA LEU A 11 -33.17 -7.79 40.55
C LEU A 11 -34.62 -7.28 40.62
N TYR A 12 -35.32 -7.22 39.50
CA TYR A 12 -36.74 -6.89 39.46
C TYR A 12 -37.59 -8.00 40.11
N CYS A 13 -37.16 -9.25 40.07
CA CYS A 13 -37.82 -10.35 40.75
C CYS A 13 -37.64 -10.26 42.27
N LEU A 14 -36.47 -9.80 42.76
CA LEU A 14 -36.22 -9.55 44.18
C LEU A 14 -37.15 -8.48 44.75
N GLY A 15 -37.55 -7.46 43.97
CA GLY A 15 -38.50 -6.44 44.37
C GLY A 15 -39.92 -6.94 44.64
N LEU A 16 -40.29 -8.16 44.20
CA LEU A 16 -41.55 -8.79 44.54
C LEU A 16 -41.64 -9.17 46.03
N ILE A 17 -40.51 -9.50 46.67
CA ILE A 17 -40.46 -9.89 48.08
C ILE A 17 -40.99 -8.75 49.01
N PRO A 18 -40.42 -7.52 48.95
CA PRO A 18 -40.96 -6.42 49.75
C PRO A 18 -42.39 -6.01 49.32
N THR A 19 -42.75 -6.19 48.01
CA THR A 19 -44.10 -5.89 47.54
C THR A 19 -45.13 -6.85 48.12
N ILE A 20 -44.88 -8.15 48.16
CA ILE A 20 -45.73 -9.15 48.80
C ILE A 20 -45.78 -8.96 50.31
N TRP A 21 -44.65 -8.65 50.92
CA TRP A 21 -44.59 -8.35 52.35
C TRP A 21 -45.47 -7.13 52.72
N LEU A 22 -45.36 -6.05 51.95
CA LEU A 22 -46.20 -4.85 52.13
C LEU A 22 -47.68 -5.14 51.92
N ALA A 23 -48.03 -5.96 50.94
CA ALA A 23 -49.40 -6.40 50.70
C ALA A 23 -49.98 -7.18 51.88
N LEU A 24 -49.18 -8.04 52.52
CA LEU A 24 -49.60 -8.82 53.67
C LEU A 24 -49.80 -7.98 54.96
N LEU A 25 -49.02 -6.90 55.14
CA LEU A 25 -49.23 -5.96 56.25
C LEU A 25 -50.55 -5.20 56.12
N ILE A 26 -50.95 -4.86 54.89
CA ILE A 26 -52.16 -4.05 54.63
C ILE A 26 -53.41 -4.92 54.55
N ALA A 27 -53.28 -6.21 54.24
CA ALA A 27 -54.40 -7.14 53.96
C ALA A 27 -55.47 -7.20 55.06
N PRO A 28 -55.16 -7.15 56.39
CA PRO A 28 -56.17 -7.20 57.46
C PRO A 28 -57.11 -5.98 57.48
N SER A 29 -56.56 -4.78 57.21
CA SER A 29 -57.28 -3.51 57.34
C SER A 29 -58.06 -3.07 56.10
N VAL A 30 -57.98 -3.83 54.99
CA VAL A 30 -58.57 -3.44 53.67
C VAL A 30 -60.10 -3.29 53.72
N ASN A 31 -60.79 -4.00 54.60
CA ASN A 31 -62.23 -3.93 54.73
C ASN A 31 -62.73 -2.71 55.58
N GLU A 32 -61.82 -2.04 56.29
CA GLU A 32 -62.18 -0.99 57.24
C GLU A 32 -62.08 0.46 56.72
N GLY A 33 -61.64 0.58 55.45
CA GLY A 33 -61.54 1.88 54.77
C GLY A 33 -60.18 2.55 54.91
N LEU A 34 -59.89 3.52 53.97
CA LEU A 34 -58.58 4.18 53.84
C LEU A 34 -58.04 4.81 55.12
N PRO A 35 -58.83 5.48 56.01
CA PRO A 35 -58.29 6.06 57.24
C PRO A 35 -57.77 5.03 58.26
N GLN A 36 -58.42 3.85 58.31
CA GLN A 36 -58.01 2.77 59.18
C GLN A 36 -56.80 2.06 58.67
N ILE A 37 -56.74 1.85 57.34
CA ILE A 37 -55.51 1.28 56.67
C ILE A 37 -54.29 2.12 56.99
N MET A 38 -54.38 3.47 56.99
CA MET A 38 -53.25 4.34 57.29
C MET A 38 -52.82 4.27 58.75
N LYS A 39 -53.77 4.11 59.69
CA LYS A 39 -53.50 4.02 61.12
C LYS A 39 -52.86 2.67 61.46
N ASP A 40 -53.48 1.58 61.02
CA ASP A 40 -52.97 0.21 61.26
C ASP A 40 -51.62 -0.03 60.59
N PHE A 41 -51.42 0.52 59.42
CA PHE A 41 -50.12 0.48 58.74
C PHE A 41 -49.01 1.16 59.49
N SER A 42 -49.34 2.31 60.21
CA SER A 42 -48.39 3.00 61.05
C SER A 42 -48.04 2.16 62.31
N ASP A 43 -48.99 1.43 62.82
CA ASP A 43 -48.81 0.58 64.03
C ASP A 43 -48.08 -0.73 63.65
N ASP A 44 -48.39 -1.33 62.48
CA ASP A 44 -47.78 -2.57 61.98
C ASP A 44 -46.31 -2.38 61.48
N ILE A 45 -45.94 -1.19 61.03
CA ILE A 45 -44.53 -0.85 60.74
C ILE A 45 -43.68 -0.93 62.04
N GLY A 46 -44.28 -0.66 63.21
CA GLY A 46 -43.59 -0.84 64.50
C GLY A 46 -43.24 -2.30 64.81
N ASN A 47 -43.93 -3.27 64.18
CA ASN A 47 -43.67 -4.71 64.32
C ASN A 47 -43.71 -5.44 62.98
N PRO A 48 -42.74 -5.19 62.08
CA PRO A 48 -42.80 -5.51 60.68
C PRO A 48 -42.78 -7.02 60.33
N PHE A 49 -42.54 -7.88 61.29
CA PHE A 49 -42.54 -9.36 61.11
C PHE A 49 -43.85 -10.03 61.59
N HIS A 50 -44.79 -9.24 62.13
CA HIS A 50 -46.11 -9.78 62.57
C HIS A 50 -47.06 -9.82 61.34
N ILE A 51 -47.01 -10.91 60.60
CA ILE A 51 -47.84 -11.13 59.39
C ILE A 51 -49.03 -12.00 59.79
N THR A 52 -50.24 -11.51 59.59
CA THR A 52 -51.48 -12.27 59.77
C THR A 52 -52.11 -12.60 58.44
N TRP A 53 -52.44 -13.87 58.25
CA TRP A 53 -53.12 -14.33 57.02
C TRP A 53 -54.62 -14.19 57.19
N CYS A 54 -55.30 -13.51 56.26
CA CYS A 54 -56.73 -13.30 56.22
C CYS A 54 -57.32 -13.62 54.83
N ASP A 55 -58.66 -13.73 54.74
CA ASP A 55 -59.35 -14.13 53.48
C ASP A 55 -59.06 -13.16 52.31
N ASN A 56 -58.70 -11.91 52.62
CA ASN A 56 -58.36 -10.94 51.59
C ASN A 56 -56.90 -10.93 51.20
N SER A 57 -56.02 -11.64 51.92
CA SER A 57 -54.56 -11.60 51.66
C SER A 57 -54.23 -11.90 50.23
N ILE A 58 -54.83 -12.90 49.60
CA ILE A 58 -54.55 -13.24 48.19
C ILE A 58 -54.98 -12.11 47.23
N LYS A 59 -56.14 -11.49 47.48
CA LYS A 59 -56.64 -10.41 46.61
C LYS A 59 -55.71 -9.18 46.66
N VAL A 60 -55.27 -8.83 47.86
CA VAL A 60 -54.37 -7.68 48.09
C VAL A 60 -53.01 -7.94 47.49
N ILE A 61 -52.44 -9.14 47.63
CA ILE A 61 -51.20 -9.53 46.98
C ILE A 61 -51.29 -9.39 45.48
N ILE A 62 -52.37 -9.85 44.85
CA ILE A 62 -52.56 -9.73 43.40
C ILE A 62 -52.60 -8.27 42.95
N VAL A 63 -53.34 -7.41 43.66
CA VAL A 63 -53.40 -5.97 43.37
C VAL A 63 -52.03 -5.31 43.48
N PHE A 64 -51.26 -5.62 44.53
CA PHE A 64 -49.90 -5.10 44.71
C PHE A 64 -48.91 -5.60 43.65
N ILE A 65 -49.01 -6.87 43.25
CA ILE A 65 -48.20 -7.40 42.17
C ILE A 65 -48.55 -6.70 40.85
N ILE A 66 -49.83 -6.50 40.54
CA ILE A 66 -50.25 -5.76 39.33
C ILE A 66 -49.69 -4.32 39.36
N GLY A 67 -49.84 -3.62 40.49
CA GLY A 67 -49.28 -2.29 40.69
C GLY A 67 -47.76 -2.25 40.51
N TYR A 68 -47.06 -3.23 41.05
CA TYR A 68 -45.62 -3.37 40.91
C TYR A 68 -45.18 -3.62 39.45
N VAL A 69 -45.86 -4.54 38.75
CA VAL A 69 -45.61 -4.80 37.35
C VAL A 69 -45.89 -3.57 36.50
N MET A 70 -47.00 -2.84 36.79
CA MET A 70 -47.32 -1.60 36.10
C MET A 70 -46.25 -0.52 36.35
N ALA A 71 -45.78 -0.35 37.57
CA ALA A 71 -44.71 0.60 37.94
C ALA A 71 -43.38 0.26 37.22
N ILE A 72 -43.01 -1.03 37.17
CA ILE A 72 -41.84 -1.47 36.42
C ILE A 72 -42.00 -1.23 34.91
N THR A 73 -43.19 -1.54 34.37
CA THR A 73 -43.48 -1.32 32.94
C THR A 73 -43.38 0.18 32.61
N ILE A 74 -43.95 1.06 33.41
CA ILE A 74 -43.82 2.53 33.26
C ILE A 74 -42.34 2.93 33.38
N TYR A 75 -41.61 2.44 34.36
CA TYR A 75 -40.18 2.74 34.56
C TYR A 75 -39.36 2.30 33.34
N LEU A 76 -39.58 1.08 32.83
CA LEU A 76 -38.86 0.57 31.66
C LEU A 76 -39.25 1.30 30.35
N SER A 77 -40.53 1.68 30.20
CA SER A 77 -40.99 2.42 29.01
C SER A 77 -40.55 3.88 29.01
N THR A 78 -40.34 4.48 30.19
CA THR A 78 -39.87 5.86 30.31
C THR A 78 -38.35 5.96 30.44
N LYS A 79 -37.64 4.81 30.55
CA LYS A 79 -36.17 4.78 30.61
C LYS A 79 -35.58 5.29 29.31
N LYS A 80 -35.11 6.53 29.33
CA LYS A 80 -34.44 7.16 28.22
C LYS A 80 -33.00 6.65 28.15
N ASN A 81 -32.55 6.20 26.97
CA ASN A 81 -31.15 5.85 26.69
C ASN A 81 -30.34 7.14 26.52
N TYR A 82 -29.86 7.70 27.61
CA TYR A 82 -28.95 8.85 27.57
C TYR A 82 -27.51 8.35 27.43
N ARG A 83 -26.89 8.67 26.28
CA ARG A 83 -25.43 8.60 26.12
C ARG A 83 -24.88 9.98 26.50
N ARG A 84 -24.67 10.25 27.78
CA ARG A 84 -24.16 11.54 28.23
C ARG A 84 -22.82 11.86 27.56
N ARG A 85 -22.73 13.04 26.92
CA ARG A 85 -21.59 13.55 26.15
C ARG A 85 -21.25 12.74 24.88
N GLU A 86 -22.14 11.90 24.41
CA GLU A 86 -22.05 11.17 23.16
C GLU A 86 -23.36 11.25 22.36
N GLU A 87 -24.25 12.20 22.68
CA GLU A 87 -25.59 12.33 22.09
C GLU A 87 -25.54 12.60 20.59
N HIS A 88 -24.56 13.39 20.15
CA HIS A 88 -24.36 13.80 18.76
C HIS A 88 -23.11 13.20 18.10
N GLY A 89 -22.25 12.55 18.88
CA GLY A 89 -21.04 11.89 18.39
C GLY A 89 -20.08 11.56 19.54
N SER A 90 -19.29 10.49 19.35
CA SER A 90 -18.32 9.98 20.33
C SER A 90 -16.88 10.14 19.87
N ALA A 91 -16.64 10.96 18.83
CA ALA A 91 -15.29 11.21 18.31
C ALA A 91 -14.43 11.89 19.38
N ARG A 92 -13.20 11.44 19.47
CA ARG A 92 -12.16 12.04 20.34
C ARG A 92 -10.79 11.55 19.91
N TRP A 93 -9.77 12.31 20.23
CA TRP A 93 -8.40 11.90 19.97
C TRP A 93 -8.00 10.67 20.77
N GLY A 94 -7.25 9.78 20.14
CA GLY A 94 -6.59 8.63 20.76
C GLY A 94 -5.27 9.01 21.40
N ASN A 95 -4.67 8.04 22.09
CA ASN A 95 -3.38 8.21 22.77
C ASN A 95 -2.33 7.29 22.16
N ALA A 96 -1.18 7.87 21.71
CA ALA A 96 -0.07 7.15 21.12
C ALA A 96 0.46 6.01 22.04
N ASN A 97 0.50 6.24 23.35
CA ASN A 97 0.98 5.23 24.31
C ASN A 97 0.05 4.01 24.38
N GLU A 98 -1.27 4.21 24.27
CA GLU A 98 -2.24 3.11 24.28
C GLU A 98 -2.11 2.26 23.01
N ILE A 99 -1.90 2.90 21.85
CA ILE A 99 -1.64 2.23 20.59
C ILE A 99 -0.34 1.43 20.65
N ASN A 100 0.73 2.03 21.14
CA ASN A 100 2.01 1.35 21.26
C ASN A 100 1.97 0.14 22.21
N LYS A 101 1.20 0.18 23.31
CA LYS A 101 1.01 -0.98 24.18
C LYS A 101 0.41 -2.18 23.44
N LYS A 102 -0.42 -1.92 22.42
CA LYS A 102 -1.08 -2.98 21.64
C LYS A 102 -0.21 -3.49 20.49
N TYR A 103 0.49 -2.60 19.80
CA TYR A 103 1.07 -2.89 18.47
C TYR A 103 2.58 -2.83 18.40
N LYS A 104 3.24 -2.06 19.26
CA LYS A 104 4.71 -1.96 19.25
C LYS A 104 5.39 -3.26 19.65
N GLN A 105 6.47 -3.59 18.96
CA GLN A 105 7.33 -4.73 19.25
C GLN A 105 8.72 -4.27 19.72
N LEU A 106 9.39 -5.13 20.47
CA LEU A 106 10.79 -4.95 20.83
C LEU A 106 11.63 -6.05 20.15
N PRO A 107 12.85 -5.75 19.70
CA PRO A 107 13.51 -4.45 19.70
C PRO A 107 12.85 -3.45 18.71
N MET A 108 13.26 -2.18 18.78
CA MET A 108 12.60 -1.07 18.07
C MET A 108 12.66 -1.19 16.54
N ASP A 109 13.70 -1.80 16.00
CA ASP A 109 13.89 -2.09 14.58
C ASP A 109 12.83 -3.05 14.00
N ARG A 110 12.08 -3.80 14.83
CA ARG A 110 10.98 -4.69 14.39
C ARG A 110 9.66 -3.97 14.14
N ASN A 111 9.69 -2.66 13.96
CA ASN A 111 8.49 -1.87 13.76
C ASN A 111 8.53 -1.06 12.47
N LYS A 112 7.35 -0.81 11.90
CA LYS A 112 7.09 0.23 10.93
C LYS A 112 6.84 1.54 11.69
N LEU A 113 7.46 2.63 11.25
CA LEU A 113 7.31 3.96 11.82
C LEU A 113 6.17 4.69 11.12
N LEU A 114 5.21 5.21 11.88
CA LEU A 114 4.07 5.95 11.33
C LEU A 114 4.15 7.44 11.68
N THR A 115 4.42 7.75 12.95
CA THR A 115 4.62 9.12 13.43
C THR A 115 5.79 9.15 14.42
N GLN A 116 6.08 10.30 15.01
CA GLN A 116 7.18 10.41 15.98
C GLN A 116 7.02 9.44 17.16
N ASN A 117 5.80 9.27 17.64
CA ASN A 117 5.54 8.49 18.83
C ASN A 117 4.74 7.20 18.58
N VAL A 118 4.26 6.94 17.35
CA VAL A 118 3.47 5.73 17.01
C VAL A 118 4.21 4.86 16.03
N CYS A 119 4.33 3.58 16.37
CA CYS A 119 4.86 2.55 15.49
C CYS A 119 4.06 1.25 15.61
N ILE A 120 4.10 0.42 14.57
CA ILE A 120 3.41 -0.87 14.51
C ILE A 120 4.44 -1.96 14.21
N GLY A 121 4.40 -3.03 15.01
CA GLY A 121 5.27 -4.19 14.84
C GLY A 121 4.98 -4.94 13.54
N LEU A 122 6.01 -5.54 12.95
CA LEU A 122 5.90 -6.29 11.69
C LEU A 122 5.15 -7.62 11.81
N ASN A 123 4.92 -8.14 13.03
CA ASN A 123 4.18 -9.39 13.21
C ASN A 123 2.67 -9.19 13.07
N GLY A 124 2.19 -9.12 11.82
CA GLY A 124 0.75 -8.99 11.50
C GLY A 124 -0.13 -10.14 11.99
N LYS A 125 0.44 -11.31 12.27
CA LYS A 125 -0.30 -12.45 12.86
C LYS A 125 -0.67 -12.18 14.31
N LYS A 126 0.24 -11.55 15.08
CA LYS A 126 0.03 -11.23 16.51
C LYS A 126 -1.08 -10.21 16.73
N HIS A 127 -1.10 -9.13 15.97
CA HIS A 127 -2.07 -8.04 16.15
C HIS A 127 -3.21 -8.03 15.12
N ARG A 128 -3.25 -9.02 14.23
CA ARG A 128 -4.30 -9.22 13.21
C ARG A 128 -4.52 -8.02 12.29
N ARG A 129 -3.46 -7.28 12.00
CA ARG A 129 -3.43 -6.15 11.06
C ARG A 129 -2.70 -6.54 9.78
N ASN A 130 -3.11 -5.96 8.66
CA ASN A 130 -2.20 -5.89 7.54
C ASN A 130 -1.20 -4.74 7.80
N LEU A 131 -0.14 -4.70 7.02
CA LEU A 131 0.88 -3.65 7.12
C LEU A 131 0.79 -2.69 5.92
N ASN A 132 -0.36 -2.67 5.22
CA ASN A 132 -0.60 -1.75 4.13
C ASN A 132 -0.94 -0.38 4.71
N VAL A 133 -0.26 0.64 4.22
CA VAL A 133 -0.42 2.03 4.67
C VAL A 133 -0.78 2.90 3.47
N LEU A 134 -1.81 3.71 3.64
CA LEU A 134 -2.07 4.84 2.75
C LEU A 134 -1.46 6.10 3.35
N VAL A 135 -0.57 6.74 2.64
CA VAL A 135 0.04 8.02 3.04
C VAL A 135 -0.41 9.10 2.08
N CYS A 136 -1.02 10.14 2.62
CA CYS A 136 -1.50 11.26 1.83
C CYS A 136 -0.86 12.58 2.32
N GLY A 137 -0.22 13.29 1.41
CA GLY A 137 0.40 14.58 1.74
C GLY A 137 0.75 15.38 0.51
N GLY A 138 0.37 16.65 0.48
CA GLY A 138 0.65 17.57 -0.62
C GLY A 138 2.13 17.72 -0.94
N SER A 139 2.43 18.46 -2.00
CA SER A 139 3.82 18.81 -2.31
C SER A 139 4.42 19.59 -1.13
N GLY A 140 5.64 19.25 -0.72
CA GLY A 140 6.30 19.87 0.45
C GLY A 140 5.80 19.36 1.82
N ALA A 141 4.80 18.47 1.88
CA ALA A 141 4.36 17.87 3.15
C ALA A 141 5.41 16.92 3.77
N GLY A 142 6.45 16.57 3.03
CA GLY A 142 7.59 15.78 3.49
C GLY A 142 7.33 14.26 3.53
N LYS A 143 6.55 13.73 2.60
CA LYS A 143 6.26 12.30 2.45
C LYS A 143 7.54 11.46 2.47
N THR A 144 8.48 11.77 1.61
CA THR A 144 9.76 11.08 1.51
C THR A 144 10.59 11.21 2.79
N ARG A 145 10.70 12.43 3.34
CA ARG A 145 11.53 12.74 4.53
C ARG A 145 10.97 12.16 5.83
N PHE A 146 9.66 12.28 6.05
CA PHE A 146 9.05 11.92 7.34
C PHE A 146 8.46 10.50 7.38
N TYR A 147 8.31 9.85 6.20
CA TYR A 147 7.76 8.51 6.14
C TYR A 147 8.63 7.51 5.35
N CYS A 148 8.97 7.79 4.06
CA CYS A 148 9.70 6.82 3.25
C CYS A 148 11.09 6.51 3.82
N LYS A 149 11.96 7.52 3.92
CA LYS A 149 13.34 7.35 4.41
C LYS A 149 13.41 6.72 5.81
N PRO A 150 12.64 7.17 6.83
CA PRO A 150 12.66 6.53 8.13
C PRO A 150 12.34 5.04 8.11
N ASN A 151 11.38 4.62 7.27
CA ASN A 151 11.02 3.20 7.15
C ASN A 151 12.07 2.40 6.36
N VAL A 152 12.71 2.97 5.35
CA VAL A 152 13.88 2.35 4.69
C VAL A 152 15.04 2.19 5.69
N MET A 153 15.29 3.20 6.51
CA MET A 153 16.35 3.19 7.53
C MET A 153 16.14 2.17 8.65
N GLN A 154 14.91 1.64 8.82
CA GLN A 154 14.64 0.54 9.76
C GLN A 154 15.37 -0.75 9.37
N CYS A 155 15.66 -0.99 8.10
CA CYS A 155 16.39 -2.14 7.60
C CYS A 155 15.84 -3.49 8.09
N ASN A 156 14.52 -3.64 8.14
CA ASN A 156 13.85 -4.76 8.81
C ASN A 156 13.07 -5.69 7.87
N THR A 157 12.90 -5.31 6.61
CA THR A 157 12.20 -6.07 5.57
C THR A 157 13.02 -6.06 4.28
N SER A 158 12.78 -6.97 3.34
CA SER A 158 13.14 -6.69 1.95
C SER A 158 12.25 -5.57 1.42
N MET A 159 12.76 -4.75 0.52
CA MET A 159 12.08 -3.52 0.09
C MET A 159 12.07 -3.39 -1.42
N VAL A 160 10.94 -2.96 -1.97
CA VAL A 160 10.81 -2.48 -3.34
C VAL A 160 10.42 -1.01 -3.25
N ILE A 161 11.27 -0.14 -3.74
CA ILE A 161 11.15 1.30 -3.51
C ILE A 161 11.04 2.00 -4.86
N LEU A 162 9.90 2.66 -5.09
CA LEU A 162 9.76 3.61 -6.18
C LEU A 162 10.36 4.94 -5.74
N ASP A 163 11.39 5.40 -6.42
CA ASP A 163 12.18 6.58 -6.05
C ASP A 163 12.27 7.56 -7.24
N PRO A 164 11.33 8.52 -7.36
CA PRO A 164 11.23 9.39 -8.54
C PRO A 164 12.45 10.27 -8.82
N LYS A 165 13.34 10.45 -7.88
CA LYS A 165 14.52 11.36 -8.01
C LYS A 165 15.84 10.66 -7.70
N GLY A 166 15.80 9.39 -7.32
CA GLY A 166 16.98 8.70 -6.83
C GLY A 166 17.52 9.25 -5.49
N GLU A 167 16.69 10.06 -4.76
CA GLU A 167 17.15 10.62 -3.50
C GLU A 167 17.16 9.59 -2.36
N ILE A 168 16.24 8.63 -2.38
CA ILE A 168 16.16 7.61 -1.33
C ILE A 168 17.36 6.66 -1.44
N VAL A 169 17.65 6.16 -2.65
CA VAL A 169 18.81 5.28 -2.86
C VAL A 169 20.11 6.00 -2.56
N ARG A 170 20.28 7.23 -3.04
CA ARG A 170 21.47 8.04 -2.79
C ARG A 170 21.72 8.24 -1.29
N ASP A 171 20.66 8.51 -0.52
CA ASP A 171 20.75 8.85 0.89
C ASP A 171 20.85 7.63 1.80
N THR A 172 20.30 6.48 1.42
CA THR A 172 20.19 5.29 2.30
C THR A 172 20.97 4.07 1.80
N GLY A 173 21.43 4.06 0.56
CA GLY A 173 22.06 2.88 -0.07
C GLY A 173 23.28 2.35 0.69
N LYS A 174 24.14 3.25 1.22
CA LYS A 174 25.30 2.83 2.06
C LYS A 174 24.86 2.17 3.36
N LEU A 175 23.83 2.72 4.02
CA LEU A 175 23.25 2.11 5.21
C LEU A 175 22.77 0.69 4.92
N LEU A 176 22.02 0.51 3.81
CA LEU A 176 21.48 -0.78 3.41
C LEU A 176 22.61 -1.80 3.16
N LYS A 177 23.65 -1.44 2.38
CA LYS A 177 24.83 -2.30 2.19
C LYS A 177 25.50 -2.65 3.51
N LYS A 178 25.71 -1.68 4.40
CA LYS A 178 26.29 -1.92 5.74
C LYS A 178 25.44 -2.86 6.60
N LYS A 179 24.11 -2.89 6.40
CA LYS A 179 23.17 -3.80 7.08
C LYS A 179 23.02 -5.15 6.38
N GLY A 180 23.84 -5.43 5.35
CA GLY A 180 23.86 -6.71 4.65
C GLY A 180 22.78 -6.88 3.60
N TYR A 181 22.22 -5.78 3.09
CA TYR A 181 21.28 -5.82 1.96
C TYR A 181 22.02 -5.96 0.63
N GLU A 182 21.47 -6.77 -0.24
CA GLU A 182 21.73 -6.68 -1.65
C GLU A 182 20.95 -5.47 -2.21
N VAL A 183 21.65 -4.47 -2.74
CA VAL A 183 21.05 -3.26 -3.29
C VAL A 183 21.03 -3.37 -4.79
N LYS A 184 19.84 -3.43 -5.37
CA LYS A 184 19.58 -3.50 -6.81
C LYS A 184 18.87 -2.22 -7.25
N VAL A 185 19.21 -1.72 -8.43
CA VAL A 185 18.68 -0.45 -8.93
C VAL A 185 18.28 -0.63 -10.38
N LEU A 186 17.00 -0.48 -10.68
CA LEU A 186 16.50 -0.25 -12.03
C LEU A 186 16.44 1.26 -12.24
N ASP A 187 17.40 1.80 -12.98
CA ASP A 187 17.53 3.24 -13.19
C ASP A 187 17.06 3.64 -14.59
N LEU A 188 15.85 4.21 -14.68
CA LEU A 188 15.29 4.74 -15.93
C LEU A 188 15.63 6.23 -16.14
N ILE A 189 16.36 6.84 -15.21
CA ILE A 189 16.90 8.20 -15.37
C ILE A 189 18.24 8.13 -16.09
N ASN A 190 19.09 7.18 -15.68
CA ASN A 190 20.39 6.90 -16.29
C ASN A 190 20.57 5.39 -16.49
N MET A 191 20.07 4.90 -17.62
CA MET A 191 20.00 3.46 -17.93
C MET A 191 21.37 2.79 -17.97
N GLU A 192 22.46 3.51 -18.29
CA GLU A 192 23.82 2.98 -18.29
C GLU A 192 24.32 2.54 -16.91
N LYS A 193 23.71 3.08 -15.84
CA LYS A 193 24.05 2.74 -14.44
C LYS A 193 23.07 1.75 -13.82
N SER A 194 22.11 1.29 -14.58
CA SER A 194 21.07 0.38 -14.13
C SER A 194 21.57 -1.06 -14.06
N HIS A 195 21.00 -1.84 -13.15
CA HIS A 195 20.99 -3.29 -13.31
C HIS A 195 20.03 -3.67 -14.44
N CYS A 196 20.38 -4.68 -15.20
CA CYS A 196 19.58 -5.20 -16.31
C CYS A 196 18.32 -5.91 -15.77
N TYR A 197 17.23 -5.77 -16.51
CA TYR A 197 15.96 -6.41 -16.22
C TYR A 197 15.34 -6.99 -17.49
N ASN A 198 15.35 -8.31 -17.60
CA ASN A 198 14.73 -9.03 -18.71
C ASN A 198 13.40 -9.66 -18.26
N PRO A 199 12.24 -9.15 -18.72
CA PRO A 199 10.95 -9.71 -18.40
C PRO A 199 10.74 -11.17 -18.82
N PHE A 200 11.47 -11.68 -19.81
CA PHE A 200 11.32 -13.06 -20.29
C PHE A 200 11.76 -14.10 -19.26
N VAL A 201 12.74 -13.80 -18.43
CA VAL A 201 13.23 -14.69 -17.36
C VAL A 201 12.12 -15.09 -16.38
N TYR A 202 11.10 -14.27 -16.25
CA TYR A 202 9.99 -14.46 -15.29
C TYR A 202 8.74 -15.08 -15.92
N LEU A 203 8.79 -15.49 -17.19
CA LEU A 203 7.69 -16.15 -17.91
C LEU A 203 7.74 -17.66 -17.65
N LYS A 204 7.01 -18.17 -16.67
CA LYS A 204 6.99 -19.60 -16.31
C LYS A 204 5.99 -20.41 -17.12
N ASN A 205 4.89 -19.80 -17.55
CA ASN A 205 3.79 -20.46 -18.25
C ASN A 205 3.14 -19.50 -19.26
N ASP A 206 2.20 -20.04 -20.05
CA ASP A 206 1.52 -19.28 -21.10
C ASP A 206 0.72 -18.08 -20.57
N ASN A 207 0.13 -18.22 -19.37
CA ASN A 207 -0.60 -17.12 -18.76
C ASN A 207 0.32 -15.94 -18.42
N ASP A 208 1.59 -16.18 -18.09
CA ASP A 208 2.53 -15.11 -17.78
C ASP A 208 2.89 -14.34 -19.05
N VAL A 209 3.00 -15.03 -20.21
CA VAL A 209 3.15 -14.39 -21.53
C VAL A 209 1.95 -13.49 -21.84
N GLN A 210 0.73 -14.00 -21.67
CA GLN A 210 -0.49 -13.23 -21.88
C GLN A 210 -0.52 -11.96 -21.01
N LYS A 211 -0.15 -12.08 -19.73
CA LYS A 211 -0.09 -10.95 -18.80
C LYS A 211 0.97 -9.93 -19.18
N LEU A 212 2.16 -10.38 -19.62
CA LEU A 212 3.22 -9.50 -20.08
C LEU A 212 2.74 -8.64 -21.26
N VAL A 213 2.18 -9.29 -22.30
CA VAL A 213 1.69 -8.60 -23.50
C VAL A 213 0.52 -7.66 -23.14
N THR A 214 -0.45 -8.11 -22.36
CA THR A 214 -1.58 -7.28 -21.92
C THR A 214 -1.10 -6.05 -21.14
N ASN A 215 -0.16 -6.23 -20.21
CA ASN A 215 0.40 -5.12 -19.44
C ASN A 215 1.16 -4.14 -20.34
N LEU A 216 1.97 -4.64 -21.25
CA LEU A 216 2.73 -3.79 -22.19
C LEU A 216 1.78 -2.91 -23.02
N PHE A 217 0.76 -3.50 -23.65
CA PHE A 217 -0.22 -2.74 -24.44
C PHE A 217 -0.95 -1.70 -23.59
N LYS A 218 -1.41 -2.08 -22.40
CA LYS A 218 -2.08 -1.17 -21.49
C LYS A 218 -1.20 0.01 -21.05
N SER A 219 0.05 -0.28 -20.69
CA SER A 219 0.96 0.73 -20.16
C SER A 219 1.60 1.62 -21.24
N THR A 220 1.57 1.19 -22.50
CA THR A 220 2.02 1.98 -23.65
C THR A 220 0.89 2.69 -24.39
N THR A 221 -0.38 2.51 -23.99
CA THR A 221 -1.51 3.25 -24.56
C THR A 221 -1.48 4.71 -24.08
N PRO A 222 -1.46 5.70 -25.01
CA PRO A 222 -1.45 7.11 -24.62
C PRO A 222 -2.70 7.47 -23.80
N LYS A 223 -2.53 8.20 -22.69
CA LYS A 223 -3.65 8.66 -21.85
C LYS A 223 -4.57 9.56 -22.69
N GLY A 224 -5.85 9.22 -22.75
CA GLY A 224 -6.87 10.00 -23.49
C GLY A 224 -7.07 9.59 -24.96
N SER A 225 -6.25 8.72 -25.52
CA SER A 225 -6.53 8.07 -26.79
C SER A 225 -7.35 6.81 -26.52
N GLN A 226 -8.68 6.94 -26.47
CA GLN A 226 -9.50 5.76 -26.77
C GLN A 226 -9.31 5.49 -28.27
N SER A 227 -8.66 4.42 -28.60
CA SER A 227 -8.67 3.89 -29.98
C SER A 227 -10.14 3.72 -30.35
N ASN A 228 -10.61 4.47 -31.36
CA ASN A 228 -11.98 4.34 -31.86
C ASN A 228 -12.24 2.94 -32.42
N ASP A 229 -11.19 2.16 -32.68
CA ASP A 229 -11.26 0.79 -33.16
C ASP A 229 -10.24 -0.09 -32.40
N PRO A 230 -10.71 -0.92 -31.43
CA PRO A 230 -9.84 -1.84 -30.68
C PRO A 230 -9.25 -2.98 -31.53
N PHE A 231 -9.66 -3.11 -32.81
CA PHE A 231 -9.17 -4.15 -33.72
C PHE A 231 -7.66 -4.10 -33.87
N TRP A 232 -7.09 -2.91 -34.11
CA TRP A 232 -5.65 -2.76 -34.39
C TRP A 232 -4.78 -3.15 -33.21
N ASP A 233 -5.15 -2.75 -32.01
CA ASP A 233 -4.43 -3.13 -30.79
C ASP A 233 -4.56 -4.62 -30.49
N THR A 234 -5.74 -5.20 -30.73
CA THR A 234 -5.96 -6.65 -30.56
C THR A 234 -5.13 -7.45 -31.54
N ALA A 235 -5.15 -7.07 -32.83
CA ALA A 235 -4.38 -7.75 -33.88
C ALA A 235 -2.86 -7.60 -33.66
N ALA A 236 -2.39 -6.42 -33.24
CA ALA A 236 -0.99 -6.19 -32.90
C ALA A 236 -0.55 -7.01 -31.68
N SER A 237 -1.46 -7.18 -30.70
CA SER A 237 -1.18 -8.05 -29.54
C SER A 237 -1.07 -9.53 -29.92
N MET A 238 -1.86 -10.00 -30.90
CA MET A 238 -1.74 -11.37 -31.41
C MET A 238 -0.37 -11.62 -32.08
N LEU A 239 0.10 -10.68 -32.90
CA LEU A 239 1.45 -10.77 -33.48
C LEU A 239 2.52 -10.79 -32.38
N LEU A 240 2.44 -9.89 -31.38
CA LEU A 240 3.40 -9.88 -30.27
C LEU A 240 3.36 -11.19 -29.48
N LEU A 241 2.17 -11.75 -29.22
CA LEU A 241 2.03 -13.06 -28.56
C LEU A 241 2.71 -14.17 -29.38
N ALA A 242 2.53 -14.19 -30.70
CA ALA A 242 3.22 -15.15 -31.57
C ALA A 242 4.74 -15.06 -31.43
N LEU A 243 5.31 -13.84 -31.51
CA LEU A 243 6.75 -13.60 -31.38
C LEU A 243 7.29 -13.99 -29.98
N VAL A 244 6.61 -13.58 -28.93
CA VAL A 244 7.04 -13.89 -27.53
C VAL A 244 6.95 -15.39 -27.26
N PHE A 245 5.88 -16.08 -27.71
CA PHE A 245 5.78 -17.53 -27.57
C PHE A 245 6.83 -18.27 -28.38
N TYR A 246 7.13 -17.78 -29.60
CA TYR A 246 8.21 -18.35 -30.42
C TYR A 246 9.54 -18.26 -29.68
N LEU A 247 9.93 -17.07 -29.19
CA LEU A 247 11.19 -16.90 -28.44
C LEU A 247 11.22 -17.75 -27.19
N LYS A 248 10.12 -17.80 -26.44
CA LYS A 248 10.05 -18.54 -25.18
C LYS A 248 10.29 -20.04 -25.34
N TYR A 249 9.78 -20.64 -26.42
CA TYR A 249 9.79 -22.09 -26.57
C TYR A 249 10.85 -22.60 -27.57
N GLU A 250 11.23 -21.79 -28.54
CA GLU A 250 12.09 -22.19 -29.65
C GLU A 250 13.50 -21.57 -29.62
N ALA A 251 13.62 -20.38 -29.00
CA ALA A 251 14.90 -19.69 -28.95
C ALA A 251 15.73 -20.08 -27.69
N PRO A 252 17.06 -20.07 -27.81
CA PRO A 252 17.95 -20.21 -26.66
C PRO A 252 17.72 -19.08 -25.63
N GLU A 253 18.08 -19.31 -24.35
CA GLU A 253 17.77 -18.39 -23.25
C GLU A 253 18.35 -16.98 -23.44
N ASP A 254 19.51 -16.85 -24.07
CA ASP A 254 20.18 -15.57 -24.35
C ASP A 254 19.47 -14.75 -25.44
N GLU A 255 18.65 -15.38 -26.30
CA GLU A 255 17.82 -14.72 -27.28
C GLU A 255 16.39 -14.42 -26.78
N GLN A 256 16.00 -14.90 -25.60
CA GLN A 256 14.69 -14.64 -25.01
C GLN A 256 14.65 -13.25 -24.38
N ASN A 257 14.47 -12.20 -25.20
CA ASN A 257 14.47 -10.80 -24.77
C ASN A 257 13.73 -9.89 -25.76
N PHE A 258 13.49 -8.62 -25.38
CA PHE A 258 12.83 -7.64 -26.26
C PHE A 258 13.67 -7.21 -27.47
N PRO A 259 14.99 -7.04 -27.40
CA PRO A 259 15.80 -6.84 -28.61
C PRO A 259 15.53 -7.87 -29.69
N MET A 260 15.44 -9.16 -29.35
CA MET A 260 15.15 -10.22 -30.31
C MET A 260 13.69 -10.16 -30.82
N VAL A 261 12.72 -9.73 -30.00
CA VAL A 261 11.36 -9.44 -30.52
C VAL A 261 11.41 -8.39 -31.61
N MET A 262 12.24 -7.35 -31.47
CA MET A 262 12.39 -6.29 -32.47
C MET A 262 13.05 -6.82 -33.76
N GLU A 263 14.03 -7.71 -33.63
CA GLU A 263 14.66 -8.35 -34.79
C GLU A 263 13.66 -9.25 -35.55
N LEU A 264 12.89 -10.08 -34.84
CA LEU A 264 11.84 -10.90 -35.46
C LEU A 264 10.76 -10.04 -36.14
N LEU A 265 10.37 -8.92 -35.51
CA LEU A 265 9.40 -8.00 -36.10
C LEU A 265 9.92 -7.38 -37.43
N ARG A 266 11.21 -7.01 -37.45
CA ARG A 266 11.87 -6.53 -38.70
C ARG A 266 11.98 -7.61 -39.76
N ALA A 267 12.32 -8.85 -39.36
CA ALA A 267 12.40 -9.99 -40.25
C ALA A 267 11.04 -10.37 -40.87
N GLY A 268 9.94 -9.92 -40.30
CA GLY A 268 8.59 -10.16 -40.79
C GLY A 268 8.06 -9.07 -41.73
N GLU A 269 8.92 -8.32 -42.44
CA GLU A 269 8.49 -7.25 -43.32
C GLU A 269 7.48 -7.73 -44.39
N VAL A 270 6.35 -7.00 -44.50
CA VAL A 270 5.27 -7.31 -45.45
C VAL A 270 5.38 -6.40 -46.67
N HIS A 271 5.32 -6.97 -47.87
CA HIS A 271 5.27 -6.25 -49.15
C HIS A 271 3.82 -6.12 -49.61
N GLU A 272 3.28 -4.89 -49.68
CA GLU A 272 1.87 -4.64 -50.03
C GLU A 272 1.56 -5.00 -51.51
N ASP A 273 2.55 -4.94 -52.39
CA ASP A 273 2.42 -5.14 -53.82
C ASP A 273 2.63 -6.60 -54.26
N ASP A 274 3.02 -7.49 -53.34
CA ASP A 274 3.31 -8.90 -53.64
C ASP A 274 2.77 -9.82 -52.54
N ASP A 275 1.55 -10.31 -52.73
CA ASP A 275 0.90 -11.27 -51.85
C ASP A 275 1.61 -12.64 -51.79
N SER A 276 2.56 -12.91 -52.68
CA SER A 276 3.34 -14.14 -52.72
C SER A 276 4.69 -14.04 -52.01
N TYR A 277 5.04 -12.86 -51.49
CA TYR A 277 6.27 -12.65 -50.75
C TYR A 277 6.27 -13.41 -49.44
N VAL A 278 7.29 -14.19 -49.20
CA VAL A 278 7.51 -14.95 -47.96
C VAL A 278 8.66 -14.31 -47.20
N SER A 279 8.37 -13.72 -46.07
CA SER A 279 9.38 -13.09 -45.21
C SER A 279 10.25 -14.14 -44.50
N PRO A 280 11.45 -13.76 -44.01
CA PRO A 280 12.23 -14.65 -43.14
C PRO A 280 11.46 -15.12 -41.89
N LEU A 281 10.57 -14.29 -41.34
CA LEU A 281 9.70 -14.66 -40.24
C LEU A 281 8.70 -15.75 -40.65
N ASP A 282 8.08 -15.64 -41.83
CA ASP A 282 7.18 -16.67 -42.35
C ASP A 282 7.91 -18.02 -42.50
N VAL A 283 9.15 -18.01 -42.96
CA VAL A 283 9.96 -19.24 -43.05
C VAL A 283 10.17 -19.90 -41.71
N LEU A 284 10.41 -19.10 -40.65
CA LEU A 284 10.57 -19.63 -39.29
C LEU A 284 9.28 -20.27 -38.78
N PHE A 285 8.14 -19.58 -38.93
CA PHE A 285 6.85 -20.10 -38.49
C PHE A 285 6.36 -21.28 -39.31
N ASN A 286 6.59 -21.29 -40.62
CA ASN A 286 6.27 -22.45 -41.47
C ASN A 286 7.05 -23.70 -41.05
N ARG A 287 8.36 -23.58 -40.76
CA ARG A 287 9.15 -24.70 -40.22
C ARG A 287 8.64 -25.20 -38.87
N LEU A 288 8.21 -24.30 -38.00
CA LEU A 288 7.62 -24.69 -36.73
C LEU A 288 6.26 -25.36 -36.93
N GLU A 289 5.43 -24.86 -37.87
CA GLU A 289 4.13 -25.44 -38.20
C GLU A 289 4.26 -26.84 -38.80
N GLU A 290 5.24 -27.07 -39.66
CA GLU A 290 5.54 -28.40 -40.21
C GLU A 290 5.94 -29.42 -39.13
N ARG A 291 6.67 -28.96 -38.12
CA ARG A 291 7.10 -29.79 -36.98
C ARG A 291 6.00 -29.98 -35.92
N GLU A 292 5.34 -28.90 -35.56
CA GLU A 292 4.34 -28.84 -34.48
C GLU A 292 3.14 -27.95 -34.85
N PRO A 293 2.17 -28.47 -35.64
CA PRO A 293 1.02 -27.68 -36.15
C PRO A 293 0.14 -27.05 -35.03
N GLU A 294 0.14 -27.65 -33.83
CA GLU A 294 -0.64 -27.24 -32.67
C GLU A 294 0.15 -26.32 -31.71
N HIS A 295 1.37 -25.95 -32.05
CA HIS A 295 2.19 -25.07 -31.24
C HIS A 295 1.51 -23.73 -31.02
N ILE A 296 1.53 -23.21 -29.79
CA ILE A 296 0.80 -21.98 -29.41
C ILE A 296 1.23 -20.76 -30.22
N ALA A 297 2.53 -20.62 -30.51
CA ALA A 297 3.06 -19.53 -31.33
C ALA A 297 2.50 -19.57 -32.76
N VAL A 298 2.40 -20.78 -33.33
CA VAL A 298 1.84 -21.01 -34.71
C VAL A 298 0.37 -20.60 -34.74
N LYS A 299 -0.42 -20.94 -33.71
CA LYS A 299 -1.84 -20.55 -33.63
C LYS A 299 -2.00 -19.03 -33.70
N TYR A 300 -1.26 -18.28 -32.86
CA TYR A 300 -1.32 -16.82 -32.86
C TYR A 300 -0.78 -16.21 -34.17
N TYR A 301 0.26 -16.82 -34.74
CA TYR A 301 0.80 -16.35 -36.02
C TYR A 301 -0.18 -16.55 -37.17
N ARG A 302 -0.82 -17.72 -37.23
CA ARG A 302 -1.85 -18.04 -38.22
C ARG A 302 -3.06 -17.09 -38.11
N ASP A 303 -3.50 -16.78 -36.90
CA ASP A 303 -4.59 -15.82 -36.67
C ASP A 303 -4.21 -14.42 -37.18
N TYR A 304 -2.99 -13.96 -36.88
CA TYR A 304 -2.44 -12.72 -37.44
C TYR A 304 -2.37 -12.77 -38.97
N HIS A 305 -1.80 -13.83 -39.53
CA HIS A 305 -1.52 -13.96 -40.96
C HIS A 305 -2.77 -14.20 -41.83
N SER A 306 -3.93 -14.35 -41.27
CA SER A 306 -5.21 -14.52 -42.00
C SER A 306 -5.69 -13.25 -42.71
N GLY A 307 -5.07 -12.09 -42.49
CA GLY A 307 -5.40 -10.82 -43.13
C GLY A 307 -4.79 -10.63 -44.51
N SER A 308 -5.25 -9.62 -45.27
CA SER A 308 -4.59 -9.19 -46.50
C SER A 308 -3.24 -8.53 -46.23
N ALA A 309 -2.30 -8.53 -47.17
CA ALA A 309 -0.97 -7.92 -47.02
C ALA A 309 -1.03 -6.47 -46.51
N LYS A 310 -1.96 -5.66 -47.00
CA LYS A 310 -2.19 -4.30 -46.54
C LYS A 310 -2.62 -4.23 -45.06
N THR A 311 -3.45 -5.17 -44.60
CA THR A 311 -3.87 -5.27 -43.21
C THR A 311 -2.70 -5.70 -42.33
N LEU A 312 -1.93 -6.70 -42.76
CA LEU A 312 -0.74 -7.18 -42.03
C LEU A 312 0.29 -6.06 -41.83
N LYS A 313 0.56 -5.28 -42.90
CA LYS A 313 1.46 -4.11 -42.81
C LYS A 313 0.99 -3.09 -41.78
N SER A 314 -0.31 -2.82 -41.74
CA SER A 314 -0.89 -1.88 -40.75
C SER A 314 -0.78 -2.41 -39.33
N ILE A 315 -0.96 -3.72 -39.11
CA ILE A 315 -0.78 -4.38 -37.81
C ILE A 315 0.68 -4.30 -37.37
N GLN A 316 1.64 -4.56 -38.27
CA GLN A 316 3.07 -4.44 -37.99
C GLN A 316 3.46 -3.02 -37.59
N ILE A 317 2.97 -2.01 -38.30
CA ILE A 317 3.22 -0.60 -37.98
C ILE A 317 2.64 -0.27 -36.58
N THR A 318 1.46 -0.78 -36.28
CA THR A 318 0.85 -0.58 -34.95
C THR A 318 1.70 -1.20 -33.84
N LEU A 319 2.19 -2.43 -34.04
CA LEU A 319 3.07 -3.09 -33.07
C LEU A 319 4.42 -2.38 -32.97
N ALA A 320 5.02 -2.01 -34.10
CA ALA A 320 6.28 -1.26 -34.11
C ALA A 320 6.17 0.08 -33.35
N ALA A 321 5.04 0.79 -33.49
CA ALA A 321 4.78 2.01 -32.75
C ALA A 321 4.64 1.77 -31.23
N ARG A 322 4.09 0.62 -30.80
CA ARG A 322 4.02 0.25 -29.38
C ARG A 322 5.39 -0.10 -28.80
N LEU A 323 6.27 -0.67 -29.61
CA LEU A 323 7.61 -1.14 -29.23
C LEU A 323 8.72 -0.15 -29.61
N GLU A 324 8.42 1.05 -30.16
CA GLU A 324 9.40 1.99 -30.70
C GLU A 324 10.57 2.30 -29.76
N LYS A 325 10.28 2.33 -28.45
CA LYS A 325 11.27 2.67 -27.41
C LYS A 325 12.37 1.61 -27.26
N PHE A 326 12.08 0.36 -27.60
CA PHE A 326 13.08 -0.71 -27.61
C PHE A 326 14.11 -0.58 -28.76
N ASN A 327 13.92 0.39 -29.68
CA ASN A 327 14.95 0.77 -30.65
C ASN A 327 16.09 1.59 -30.00
N LEU A 328 15.90 2.14 -28.79
CA LEU A 328 16.94 2.84 -28.07
C LEU A 328 17.95 1.82 -27.54
N GLU A 329 19.23 1.99 -27.87
CA GLU A 329 20.31 1.09 -27.46
C GLU A 329 20.37 0.91 -25.94
N SER A 330 20.16 1.99 -25.19
CA SER A 330 20.14 1.95 -23.72
C SER A 330 19.03 1.05 -23.17
N LEU A 331 17.81 1.12 -23.73
CA LEU A 331 16.69 0.28 -23.30
C LEU A 331 16.85 -1.17 -23.80
N ALA A 332 17.35 -1.36 -25.03
CA ALA A 332 17.66 -2.68 -25.56
C ALA A 332 18.68 -3.40 -24.67
N SER A 333 19.79 -2.76 -24.34
CA SER A 333 20.82 -3.30 -23.43
C SER A 333 20.25 -3.59 -22.03
N LEU A 334 19.43 -2.68 -21.49
CA LEU A 334 18.79 -2.83 -20.17
C LEU A 334 17.90 -4.07 -20.10
N THR A 335 17.24 -4.45 -21.22
CA THR A 335 16.27 -5.55 -21.28
C THR A 335 16.81 -6.83 -21.91
N ALA A 336 18.10 -6.87 -22.27
CA ALA A 336 18.72 -8.03 -22.89
C ALA A 336 18.99 -9.17 -21.90
N THR A 337 19.43 -8.84 -20.69
CA THR A 337 19.79 -9.79 -19.63
C THR A 337 19.10 -9.45 -18.33
N ASP A 338 19.14 -10.35 -17.32
CA ASP A 338 18.54 -10.11 -15.99
C ASP A 338 19.56 -10.16 -14.88
N GLU A 339 19.59 -9.11 -14.06
CA GLU A 339 20.40 -9.00 -12.84
C GLU A 339 19.53 -8.81 -11.58
N LEU A 340 18.19 -8.63 -11.78
CA LEU A 340 17.30 -8.28 -10.65
C LEU A 340 16.95 -9.49 -9.80
N ASP A 341 16.87 -10.73 -10.35
CA ASP A 341 16.50 -11.94 -9.61
C ASP A 341 15.33 -11.68 -8.64
N LEU A 342 14.16 -11.38 -9.20
CA LEU A 342 12.98 -10.95 -8.43
C LEU A 342 12.56 -11.91 -7.30
N PRO A 343 12.66 -13.26 -7.47
CA PRO A 343 12.35 -14.19 -6.39
C PRO A 343 13.21 -13.99 -5.14
N SER A 344 14.46 -13.55 -5.30
CA SER A 344 15.39 -13.36 -4.18
C SER A 344 14.91 -12.38 -3.11
N LEU A 345 14.03 -11.41 -3.47
CA LEU A 345 13.44 -10.48 -2.52
C LEU A 345 12.64 -11.19 -1.40
N GLY A 346 12.01 -12.31 -1.72
CA GLY A 346 11.27 -13.11 -0.73
C GLY A 346 12.15 -14.03 0.13
N GLU A 347 13.41 -14.21 -0.23
CA GLU A 347 14.33 -15.21 0.37
C GLU A 347 15.46 -14.58 1.18
N LYS A 348 15.99 -13.47 0.73
CA LYS A 348 17.11 -12.74 1.37
C LYS A 348 16.83 -11.25 1.46
N LYS A 349 17.51 -10.55 2.36
CA LYS A 349 17.36 -9.10 2.51
C LYS A 349 17.86 -8.39 1.27
N THR A 350 16.94 -7.94 0.45
CA THR A 350 17.20 -7.23 -0.80
C THR A 350 16.46 -5.90 -0.80
N ALA A 351 17.07 -4.85 -1.32
CA ALA A 351 16.45 -3.56 -1.56
C ALA A 351 16.52 -3.26 -3.06
N LEU A 352 15.37 -3.34 -3.72
CA LEU A 352 15.21 -3.01 -5.13
C LEU A 352 14.68 -1.59 -5.25
N PHE A 353 15.43 -0.71 -5.90
CA PHE A 353 15.02 0.65 -6.23
C PHE A 353 14.62 0.74 -7.70
N ALA A 354 13.45 1.31 -7.98
CA ALA A 354 13.02 1.69 -9.31
C ALA A 354 13.08 3.22 -9.41
N LEU A 355 14.08 3.74 -10.13
CA LEU A 355 14.27 5.17 -10.34
C LEU A 355 13.54 5.59 -11.59
N ILE A 356 12.61 6.52 -11.46
CA ILE A 356 11.83 7.06 -12.59
C ILE A 356 12.01 8.58 -12.65
N PRO A 357 12.04 9.18 -13.84
CA PRO A 357 12.01 10.63 -13.95
C PRO A 357 10.70 11.19 -13.38
N ASP A 358 10.75 12.33 -12.69
CA ASP A 358 9.55 12.99 -12.14
C ASP A 358 8.77 13.78 -13.20
N ASN A 359 9.41 14.14 -14.29
CA ASN A 359 8.88 14.97 -15.38
C ASN A 359 8.65 14.20 -16.70
N ASP A 360 9.05 12.92 -16.78
CA ASP A 360 8.87 12.08 -17.95
C ASP A 360 8.35 10.68 -17.57
N THR A 361 7.23 10.30 -18.16
CA THR A 361 6.60 8.99 -17.91
C THR A 361 6.86 7.99 -19.03
N SER A 362 7.71 8.33 -20.01
CA SER A 362 7.93 7.57 -21.25
C SER A 362 8.34 6.12 -21.01
N PHE A 363 9.14 5.85 -19.97
CA PHE A 363 9.65 4.52 -19.66
C PHE A 363 8.94 3.85 -18.47
N ASN A 364 7.93 4.48 -17.89
CA ASN A 364 7.22 3.94 -16.72
C ASN A 364 6.47 2.62 -17.00
N PHE A 365 6.25 2.29 -18.28
CA PHE A 365 5.70 0.99 -18.68
C PHE A 365 6.57 -0.18 -18.20
N LEU A 366 7.91 -0.02 -18.21
CA LEU A 366 8.82 -1.06 -17.74
C LEU A 366 8.68 -1.31 -16.23
N VAL A 367 8.48 -0.25 -15.45
CA VAL A 367 8.19 -0.38 -14.00
C VAL A 367 6.82 -1.03 -13.77
N SER A 368 5.84 -0.78 -14.64
CA SER A 368 4.52 -1.43 -14.57
C SER A 368 4.62 -2.94 -14.81
N ILE A 369 5.45 -3.35 -15.77
CA ILE A 369 5.77 -4.76 -16.02
C ILE A 369 6.49 -5.36 -14.81
N LEU A 370 7.52 -4.66 -14.29
CA LEU A 370 8.28 -5.07 -13.10
C LEU A 370 7.36 -5.34 -11.90
N TYR A 371 6.46 -4.43 -11.56
CA TYR A 371 5.54 -4.62 -10.43
C TYR A 371 4.60 -5.81 -10.65
N THR A 372 4.08 -5.97 -11.86
CA THR A 372 3.23 -7.11 -12.19
C THR A 372 3.98 -8.43 -11.98
N GLN A 373 5.20 -8.52 -12.49
CA GLN A 373 6.03 -9.70 -12.33
C GLN A 373 6.50 -9.90 -10.89
N LEU A 374 6.82 -8.84 -10.14
CA LEU A 374 7.16 -8.94 -8.72
C LEU A 374 6.03 -9.59 -7.91
N PHE A 375 4.79 -9.10 -8.06
CA PHE A 375 3.67 -9.72 -7.35
C PHE A 375 3.47 -11.18 -7.76
N GLN A 376 3.57 -11.49 -9.06
CA GLN A 376 3.45 -12.86 -9.55
C GLN A 376 4.52 -13.78 -8.98
N GLN A 377 5.80 -13.36 -9.04
CA GLN A 377 6.92 -14.18 -8.56
C GLN A 377 6.89 -14.37 -7.05
N LEU A 378 6.62 -13.30 -6.27
CA LEU A 378 6.55 -13.39 -4.82
C LEU A 378 5.37 -14.25 -4.34
N PHE A 379 4.21 -14.14 -5.00
CA PHE A 379 3.04 -14.95 -4.64
C PHE A 379 3.24 -16.41 -5.04
N PHE A 380 3.77 -16.65 -6.24
CA PHE A 380 4.12 -17.99 -6.67
C PHE A 380 5.12 -18.65 -5.71
N LEU A 381 6.17 -17.92 -5.32
CA LEU A 381 7.18 -18.38 -4.38
C LEU A 381 6.57 -18.70 -3.00
N ALA A 382 5.74 -17.81 -2.48
CA ALA A 382 5.04 -18.01 -1.21
C ALA A 382 4.17 -19.27 -1.23
N ASP A 383 3.34 -19.42 -2.27
CA ASP A 383 2.33 -20.47 -2.34
C ASP A 383 2.95 -21.84 -2.66
N HIS A 384 3.93 -21.94 -3.55
CA HIS A 384 4.46 -23.22 -4.03
C HIS A 384 5.72 -23.69 -3.28
N LYS A 385 6.59 -22.76 -2.84
CA LYS A 385 7.85 -23.14 -2.18
C LYS A 385 7.75 -23.06 -0.65
N TYR A 386 7.01 -22.09 -0.12
CA TYR A 386 7.01 -21.77 1.32
C TYR A 386 5.67 -22.00 2.02
N GLY A 387 4.72 -22.72 1.41
CA GLY A 387 3.46 -23.09 2.04
C GLY A 387 2.55 -21.92 2.42
N GLY A 388 2.59 -20.84 1.64
CA GLY A 388 1.69 -19.68 1.74
C GLY A 388 2.29 -18.44 2.42
N SER A 389 3.57 -18.44 2.83
CA SER A 389 4.17 -17.30 3.54
C SER A 389 5.67 -17.20 3.26
N LEU A 390 6.14 -16.09 2.75
CA LEU A 390 7.55 -15.84 2.48
C LEU A 390 8.41 -15.87 3.76
N PRO A 391 9.65 -16.35 3.70
CA PRO A 391 10.57 -16.34 4.83
C PRO A 391 11.04 -14.93 5.21
N VAL A 392 11.12 -14.02 4.23
CA VAL A 392 11.46 -12.61 4.44
C VAL A 392 10.28 -11.75 4.03
N HIS A 393 9.83 -10.87 4.93
CA HIS A 393 8.77 -9.91 4.63
C HIS A 393 9.21 -8.94 3.54
N VAL A 394 8.39 -8.73 2.51
CA VAL A 394 8.66 -7.80 1.41
C VAL A 394 7.74 -6.59 1.52
N HIS A 395 8.32 -5.41 1.65
CA HIS A 395 7.58 -4.16 1.77
C HIS A 395 7.77 -3.26 0.54
N PHE A 396 6.66 -2.94 -0.14
CA PHE A 396 6.66 -2.01 -1.27
C PHE A 396 6.46 -0.58 -0.75
N ILE A 397 7.37 0.33 -1.07
CA ILE A 397 7.28 1.77 -0.78
C ILE A 397 7.09 2.48 -2.12
N MET A 398 5.86 2.85 -2.43
CA MET A 398 5.49 3.44 -3.71
C MET A 398 5.38 4.97 -3.57
N ASP A 399 6.52 5.66 -3.57
CA ASP A 399 6.52 7.13 -3.57
C ASP A 399 6.06 7.62 -4.95
N GLU A 400 5.14 8.58 -4.96
CA GLU A 400 4.44 9.03 -6.17
C GLU A 400 3.73 7.90 -6.95
N PHE A 401 2.99 7.09 -6.22
CA PHE A 401 2.20 5.96 -6.72
C PHE A 401 1.43 6.24 -8.03
N ALA A 402 0.97 7.47 -8.24
CA ALA A 402 0.19 7.86 -9.40
C ALA A 402 0.97 7.85 -10.74
N ASN A 403 2.30 7.77 -10.69
CA ASN A 403 3.14 7.82 -11.88
C ASN A 403 3.34 6.47 -12.55
N VAL A 404 2.91 5.37 -11.93
CA VAL A 404 3.07 4.01 -12.45
C VAL A 404 1.71 3.36 -12.68
N SER A 405 1.51 2.73 -13.84
CA SER A 405 0.33 1.92 -14.09
C SER A 405 0.45 0.58 -13.37
N LEU A 406 -0.53 0.24 -12.58
CA LEU A 406 -0.59 -1.03 -11.86
C LEU A 406 -1.63 -1.97 -12.50
N PRO A 407 -1.60 -3.28 -12.17
CA PRO A 407 -2.62 -4.22 -12.61
C PRO A 407 -4.03 -3.75 -12.24
N ASP A 408 -5.03 -4.00 -13.09
CA ASP A 408 -6.43 -3.62 -12.84
C ASP A 408 -6.98 -4.24 -11.55
N ASP A 409 -6.52 -5.44 -11.22
CA ASP A 409 -6.91 -6.17 -9.99
C ASP A 409 -6.03 -5.81 -8.77
N PHE A 410 -5.43 -4.62 -8.73
CA PHE A 410 -4.54 -4.23 -7.64
C PHE A 410 -5.23 -4.25 -6.27
N ASP A 411 -6.52 -3.94 -6.20
CA ASP A 411 -7.32 -4.05 -4.97
C ASP A 411 -7.42 -5.51 -4.48
N LYS A 412 -7.54 -6.48 -5.40
CA LYS A 412 -7.52 -7.91 -5.07
C LYS A 412 -6.13 -8.36 -4.61
N ILE A 413 -5.08 -7.87 -5.30
CA ILE A 413 -3.69 -8.12 -4.91
C ILE A 413 -3.45 -7.65 -3.47
N LEU A 414 -3.89 -6.43 -3.11
CA LEU A 414 -3.79 -5.89 -1.75
C LEU A 414 -4.46 -6.78 -0.70
N SER A 415 -5.61 -7.35 -1.03
CA SER A 415 -6.39 -8.16 -0.09
C SER A 415 -5.69 -9.46 0.32
N VAL A 416 -4.84 -10.02 -0.55
CA VAL A 416 -4.15 -11.31 -0.36
C VAL A 416 -2.69 -11.18 0.09
N MET A 417 -2.10 -9.98 0.05
CA MET A 417 -0.69 -9.73 0.38
C MET A 417 -0.32 -10.18 1.80
N ARG A 418 -1.19 -9.89 2.77
CA ARG A 418 -0.91 -10.13 4.19
C ARG A 418 -0.53 -11.58 4.50
N SER A 419 -1.24 -12.56 3.94
CA SER A 419 -0.99 -13.98 4.18
C SER A 419 0.39 -14.41 3.67
N ARG A 420 0.91 -13.75 2.64
CA ARG A 420 2.16 -14.04 1.96
C ARG A 420 3.36 -13.25 2.48
N GLU A 421 3.22 -12.51 3.60
CA GLU A 421 4.24 -11.62 4.15
C GLU A 421 4.68 -10.54 3.14
N VAL A 422 3.72 -10.00 2.42
CA VAL A 422 3.90 -8.84 1.52
C VAL A 422 3.06 -7.68 2.02
N SER A 423 3.55 -6.46 1.95
CA SER A 423 2.82 -5.25 2.31
C SER A 423 3.23 -4.06 1.44
N VAL A 424 2.38 -3.02 1.43
CA VAL A 424 2.61 -1.84 0.61
C VAL A 424 2.36 -0.54 1.38
N SER A 425 3.17 0.46 1.11
CA SER A 425 2.90 1.85 1.44
C SER A 425 2.55 2.60 0.15
N ILE A 426 1.28 2.95 0.00
CA ILE A 426 0.75 3.73 -1.12
C ILE A 426 0.89 5.20 -0.76
N ILE A 427 1.72 5.94 -1.49
CA ILE A 427 2.03 7.33 -1.16
C ILE A 427 1.52 8.25 -2.26
N LEU A 428 0.62 9.16 -1.88
CA LEU A 428 -0.12 10.03 -2.78
C LEU A 428 0.03 11.49 -2.37
N GLN A 429 -0.13 12.40 -3.32
CA GLN A 429 -0.23 13.82 -3.01
C GLN A 429 -1.63 14.17 -2.47
N ASN A 430 -2.67 13.54 -3.00
CA ASN A 430 -4.07 13.70 -2.58
C ASN A 430 -4.92 12.49 -3.00
N LEU A 431 -6.09 12.36 -2.43
CA LEU A 431 -7.01 11.25 -2.75
C LEU A 431 -7.63 11.36 -4.16
N ALA A 432 -7.67 12.55 -4.76
CA ALA A 432 -8.17 12.71 -6.12
C ALA A 432 -7.32 11.93 -7.14
N GLN A 433 -5.99 11.80 -6.90
CA GLN A 433 -5.13 10.96 -7.72
C GLN A 433 -5.56 9.49 -7.69
N LEU A 434 -5.86 8.95 -6.51
CA LEU A 434 -6.33 7.56 -6.39
C LEU A 434 -7.68 7.34 -7.06
N LYS A 435 -8.60 8.30 -6.91
CA LYS A 435 -9.92 8.28 -7.56
C LYS A 435 -9.81 8.34 -9.09
N ALA A 436 -8.86 9.10 -9.62
CA ALA A 436 -8.63 9.19 -11.06
C ALA A 436 -8.03 7.90 -11.65
N LEU A 437 -7.20 7.19 -10.89
CA LEU A 437 -6.57 5.94 -11.33
C LEU A 437 -7.50 4.74 -11.22
N PHE A 438 -8.36 4.71 -10.18
CA PHE A 438 -9.18 3.56 -9.82
C PHE A 438 -10.63 4.00 -9.53
N GLU A 439 -11.32 4.55 -10.54
CA GLU A 439 -12.64 5.19 -10.42
C GLU A 439 -13.64 4.48 -9.50
N LYS A 440 -13.77 3.14 -9.63
CA LYS A 440 -14.70 2.32 -8.84
C LYS A 440 -14.04 1.53 -7.70
N GLN A 441 -12.73 1.39 -7.73
CA GLN A 441 -11.99 0.50 -6.81
C GLN A 441 -11.21 1.26 -5.73
N TRP A 442 -11.17 2.60 -5.81
CA TRP A 442 -10.39 3.42 -4.87
C TRP A 442 -10.79 3.19 -3.40
N GLU A 443 -12.09 3.01 -3.12
CA GLU A 443 -12.58 2.71 -1.76
C GLU A 443 -12.11 1.34 -1.27
N SER A 444 -12.07 0.34 -2.18
CA SER A 444 -11.54 -0.99 -1.88
C SER A 444 -10.04 -0.92 -1.56
N ILE A 445 -9.27 -0.11 -2.30
CA ILE A 445 -7.84 0.09 -2.05
C ILE A 445 -7.63 0.73 -0.68
N VAL A 446 -8.35 1.81 -0.37
CA VAL A 446 -8.28 2.46 0.96
C VAL A 446 -8.70 1.49 2.07
N GLY A 447 -9.78 0.74 1.85
CA GLY A 447 -10.29 -0.26 2.80
C GLY A 447 -9.33 -1.42 3.07
N ASN A 448 -8.42 -1.71 2.13
CA ASN A 448 -7.35 -2.70 2.28
C ASN A 448 -6.07 -2.15 2.93
N CYS A 449 -6.05 -0.88 3.34
CA CYS A 449 -5.00 -0.28 4.13
C CYS A 449 -5.48 -0.13 5.59
N ASP A 450 -4.87 -0.86 6.52
CA ASP A 450 -5.25 -0.78 7.94
C ASP A 450 -4.80 0.55 8.58
N GLU A 451 -3.82 1.21 7.99
CA GLU A 451 -3.30 2.51 8.43
C GLU A 451 -3.49 3.56 7.33
N PHE A 452 -4.00 4.74 7.72
CA PHE A 452 -4.03 5.93 6.89
C PHE A 452 -3.31 7.08 7.62
N LEU A 453 -2.25 7.59 6.99
CA LEU A 453 -1.43 8.68 7.50
C LEU A 453 -1.62 9.93 6.64
N TYR A 454 -2.19 10.98 7.22
CA TYR A 454 -2.35 12.27 6.58
C TYR A 454 -1.27 13.25 7.05
N LEU A 455 -0.49 13.78 6.12
CA LEU A 455 0.64 14.68 6.37
C LEU A 455 0.36 16.15 6.06
N GLY A 456 -0.89 16.48 5.72
CA GLY A 456 -1.26 17.84 5.28
C GLY A 456 -1.31 17.97 3.76
N GLY A 457 -2.03 18.98 3.28
CA GLY A 457 -2.20 19.24 1.85
C GLY A 457 -3.21 20.36 1.61
N ASN A 458 -3.49 20.69 0.35
CA ASN A 458 -4.39 21.79 -0.03
C ASN A 458 -5.61 21.34 -0.87
N GLU A 459 -5.86 20.02 -1.00
CA GLU A 459 -6.90 19.49 -1.85
C GLU A 459 -8.20 19.25 -1.05
N GLN A 460 -9.30 19.85 -1.50
CA GLN A 460 -10.57 19.95 -0.77
C GLN A 460 -11.23 18.59 -0.51
N SER A 461 -11.21 17.67 -1.48
CA SER A 461 -11.88 16.37 -1.31
C SER A 461 -11.16 15.50 -0.26
N THR A 462 -9.84 15.64 -0.14
CA THR A 462 -9.04 15.00 0.91
C THR A 462 -9.36 15.60 2.29
N HIS A 463 -9.49 16.93 2.41
CA HIS A 463 -9.87 17.56 3.68
C HIS A 463 -11.24 17.08 4.16
N LYS A 464 -12.23 17.01 3.26
CA LYS A 464 -13.57 16.48 3.58
C LYS A 464 -13.47 15.04 4.06
N TYR A 465 -12.75 14.20 3.34
CA TYR A 465 -12.59 12.79 3.68
C TYR A 465 -11.94 12.61 5.06
N VAL A 466 -10.87 13.35 5.35
CA VAL A 466 -10.19 13.31 6.66
C VAL A 466 -11.13 13.77 7.78
N SER A 467 -11.88 14.88 7.57
CA SER A 467 -12.86 15.38 8.55
C SER A 467 -13.98 14.37 8.82
N GLU A 468 -14.51 13.72 7.78
CA GLU A 468 -15.52 12.68 7.90
C GLU A 468 -15.01 11.44 8.66
N LEU A 469 -13.76 11.02 8.42
CA LEU A 469 -13.12 9.93 9.16
C LEU A 469 -12.88 10.26 10.63
N LEU A 470 -12.58 11.51 10.94
CA LEU A 470 -12.44 11.97 12.33
C LEU A 470 -13.76 11.87 13.10
N GLY A 471 -14.89 12.09 12.40
CA GLY A 471 -16.23 12.03 12.96
C GLY A 471 -16.59 13.24 13.80
N LYS A 472 -17.77 13.14 14.50
CA LYS A 472 -18.32 14.22 15.32
C LYS A 472 -18.13 13.95 16.79
N GLU A 473 -17.83 15.01 17.53
CA GLU A 473 -17.87 15.05 19.00
C GLU A 473 -19.10 15.81 19.49
N THR A 474 -19.53 15.53 20.69
CA THR A 474 -20.60 16.26 21.38
C THR A 474 -19.99 17.40 22.17
N ILE A 475 -20.38 18.64 21.88
CA ILE A 475 -19.92 19.84 22.57
C ILE A 475 -21.09 20.53 23.28
N ASP A 476 -20.79 21.12 24.45
CA ASP A 476 -21.72 21.98 25.19
C ASP A 476 -21.62 23.40 24.61
N THR A 477 -22.72 23.94 24.12
CA THR A 477 -22.80 25.30 23.58
C THR A 477 -23.71 26.14 24.45
N ASN A 478 -23.22 27.30 24.91
CA ASN A 478 -23.99 28.24 25.69
C ASN A 478 -24.38 29.45 24.82
N THR A 479 -25.65 29.69 24.64
CA THR A 479 -26.15 30.93 24.04
C THR A 479 -26.58 31.93 25.11
N TYR A 480 -26.02 33.13 25.08
CA TYR A 480 -26.34 34.19 26.00
C TYR A 480 -27.27 35.19 25.32
N GLY A 481 -28.49 35.32 25.82
CA GLY A 481 -29.43 36.36 25.40
C GLY A 481 -29.45 37.48 26.44
N LYS A 482 -29.08 38.72 26.04
CA LYS A 482 -29.22 39.92 26.87
C LYS A 482 -30.26 40.84 26.19
N SER A 483 -31.40 41.00 26.84
CA SER A 483 -32.40 42.00 26.41
C SER A 483 -32.13 43.31 27.17
N SER A 484 -31.94 44.39 26.37
CA SER A 484 -31.71 45.75 26.91
C SER A 484 -33.02 46.51 26.91
N GLY A 485 -33.72 46.51 28.04
CA GLY A 485 -34.98 47.23 28.30
C GLY A 485 -35.18 47.49 29.78
N ARG A 486 -36.20 48.28 30.13
CA ARG A 486 -36.51 48.70 31.54
C ARG A 486 -36.76 47.55 32.51
N SER A 487 -36.81 46.29 32.00
CA SER A 487 -36.91 45.02 32.70
C SER A 487 -35.95 44.01 32.02
N GLY A 488 -34.65 44.31 32.08
CA GLY A 488 -33.63 43.50 31.43
C GLY A 488 -33.63 42.04 31.90
N ASN A 489 -33.87 41.11 31.01
CA ASN A 489 -33.85 39.67 31.32
C ASN A 489 -32.56 39.04 30.78
N TYR A 490 -31.86 38.31 31.59
CA TYR A 490 -30.67 37.53 31.24
C TYR A 490 -31.09 36.07 31.16
N SER A 491 -31.02 35.48 29.96
CA SER A 491 -31.26 34.06 29.77
C SER A 491 -30.01 33.36 29.28
N THR A 492 -29.62 32.30 29.95
CA THR A 492 -28.57 31.39 29.49
C THR A 492 -29.25 30.12 29.02
N ASN A 493 -29.11 29.81 27.74
CA ASN A 493 -29.63 28.58 27.19
C ASN A 493 -28.45 27.60 26.99
N TYR A 494 -28.52 26.45 27.64
CA TYR A 494 -27.56 25.37 27.51
C TYR A 494 -28.05 24.46 26.38
N GLN A 495 -27.27 24.33 25.34
CA GLN A 495 -27.58 23.47 24.21
C GLN A 495 -26.41 22.52 23.96
N ILE A 496 -26.73 21.25 23.71
CA ILE A 496 -25.75 20.23 23.30
C ILE A 496 -25.82 20.13 21.79
N SER A 497 -24.69 20.22 21.09
CA SER A 497 -24.61 20.10 19.63
C SER A 497 -23.46 19.20 19.20
N GLY A 498 -23.56 18.66 17.98
CA GLY A 498 -22.49 17.88 17.36
C GLY A 498 -21.58 18.78 16.53
N ARG A 499 -20.25 18.63 16.69
CA ARG A 499 -19.24 19.28 15.86
C ARG A 499 -18.28 18.23 15.33
N GLU A 500 -17.80 18.40 14.09
CA GLU A 500 -16.67 17.61 13.63
C GLU A 500 -15.47 17.84 14.54
N LEU A 501 -14.71 16.76 14.84
CA LEU A 501 -13.50 16.81 15.67
C LEU A 501 -12.45 17.78 15.08
N LEU A 502 -12.34 17.82 13.74
CA LEU A 502 -11.77 18.91 12.94
C LEU A 502 -12.66 19.14 11.72
N THR A 503 -13.04 20.38 11.47
CA THR A 503 -13.74 20.75 10.24
C THR A 503 -12.77 20.67 9.03
N PRO A 504 -13.26 20.55 7.78
CA PRO A 504 -12.39 20.55 6.60
C PRO A 504 -11.44 21.75 6.53
N ASP A 505 -11.87 22.92 7.00
CA ASP A 505 -11.05 24.13 7.05
C ASP A 505 -9.93 24.00 8.11
N GLU A 506 -10.22 23.40 9.26
CA GLU A 506 -9.22 23.14 10.29
C GLU A 506 -8.22 22.05 9.84
N VAL A 507 -8.67 21.04 9.10
CA VAL A 507 -7.78 20.05 8.46
C VAL A 507 -6.83 20.72 7.46
N ARG A 508 -7.31 21.70 6.69
CA ARG A 508 -6.47 22.49 5.78
C ARG A 508 -5.42 23.30 6.52
N LEU A 509 -5.75 23.80 7.70
CA LEU A 509 -4.87 24.63 8.55
C LEU A 509 -3.94 23.80 9.45
N LEU A 510 -3.90 22.48 9.28
CA LEU A 510 -3.03 21.62 10.07
C LEU A 510 -1.57 22.10 9.98
N ASP A 511 -0.96 22.43 11.13
CA ASP A 511 0.45 22.83 11.18
C ASP A 511 1.34 21.72 10.61
N ASN A 512 2.29 22.09 9.75
CA ASN A 512 3.14 21.17 9.01
C ASN A 512 4.00 20.24 9.90
N LYS A 513 4.14 20.52 11.19
CA LYS A 513 4.82 19.62 12.13
C LYS A 513 3.98 18.43 12.55
N TYR A 514 2.65 18.46 12.38
CA TYR A 514 1.73 17.39 12.77
C TYR A 514 1.33 16.50 11.61
N ALA A 515 0.95 15.29 11.96
CA ALA A 515 0.28 14.32 11.13
C ALA A 515 -0.98 13.79 11.82
N ILE A 516 -1.96 13.39 11.05
CA ILE A 516 -3.15 12.69 11.56
C ILE A 516 -3.04 11.22 11.13
N LEU A 517 -3.08 10.33 12.11
CA LEU A 517 -2.97 8.90 11.90
C LEU A 517 -4.28 8.21 12.25
N PHE A 518 -4.78 7.43 11.31
CA PHE A 518 -5.92 6.53 11.49
C PHE A 518 -5.41 5.10 11.45
N ILE A 519 -5.84 4.30 12.41
CA ILE A 519 -5.60 2.85 12.46
C ILE A 519 -6.95 2.18 12.61
N ARG A 520 -7.25 1.20 11.77
CA ARG A 520 -8.53 0.50 11.79
C ARG A 520 -8.88 0.00 13.19
N GLY A 521 -10.05 0.40 13.72
CA GLY A 521 -10.54 0.01 15.06
C GLY A 521 -9.88 0.72 16.24
N GLU A 522 -9.03 1.72 15.98
CA GLU A 522 -8.49 2.63 17.00
C GLU A 522 -9.02 4.05 16.77
N ARG A 523 -8.87 4.88 17.79
CA ARG A 523 -9.17 6.30 17.67
C ARG A 523 -8.08 7.02 16.90
N PRO A 524 -8.43 8.05 16.10
CA PRO A 524 -7.44 8.83 15.37
C PRO A 524 -6.46 9.51 16.32
N VAL A 525 -5.22 9.63 15.92
CA VAL A 525 -4.16 10.28 16.69
C VAL A 525 -3.58 11.44 15.89
N MET A 526 -3.52 12.62 16.50
CA MET A 526 -2.73 13.74 16.01
C MET A 526 -1.39 13.73 16.72
N ASP A 527 -0.31 13.56 15.96
CA ASP A 527 1.06 13.42 16.49
C ASP A 527 2.06 14.17 15.63
N PHE A 528 3.27 14.35 16.11
CA PHE A 528 4.35 14.93 15.34
C PHE A 528 4.75 14.00 14.18
N LYS A 529 5.09 14.57 13.02
CA LYS A 529 5.77 13.84 11.94
C LYS A 529 7.09 13.28 12.47
N TYR A 530 7.51 12.13 11.93
CA TYR A 530 8.73 11.48 12.39
C TYR A 530 9.97 12.32 12.06
N ASP A 531 10.75 12.68 13.06
CA ASP A 531 12.01 13.41 12.86
C ASP A 531 13.12 12.43 12.48
N ILE A 532 13.56 12.46 11.24
CA ILE A 532 14.58 11.57 10.68
C ILE A 532 15.92 11.69 11.45
N LEU A 533 16.24 12.88 12.00
CA LEU A 533 17.47 13.11 12.76
C LEU A 533 17.50 12.35 14.09
N LYS A 534 16.35 11.90 14.58
CA LYS A 534 16.24 11.03 15.77
C LYS A 534 16.32 9.55 15.47
N HIS A 535 16.46 9.18 14.19
CA HIS A 535 16.54 7.77 13.84
C HIS A 535 17.90 7.17 14.24
N PRO A 536 17.92 5.96 14.85
CA PRO A 536 19.18 5.35 15.33
C PRO A 536 20.24 5.17 14.23
N ASN A 537 19.81 4.96 12.98
CA ASN A 537 20.70 4.72 11.85
C ASN A 537 21.03 6.00 11.05
N VAL A 538 20.66 7.20 11.52
CA VAL A 538 20.86 8.45 10.77
C VAL A 538 22.33 8.71 10.43
N ALA A 539 23.25 8.34 11.32
CA ALA A 539 24.69 8.53 11.12
C ALA A 539 25.25 7.83 9.87
N PHE A 540 24.53 6.84 9.32
CA PHE A 540 24.93 6.09 8.13
C PHE A 540 24.22 6.55 6.86
N THR A 541 23.56 7.70 6.89
CA THR A 541 22.83 8.31 5.78
C THR A 541 23.37 9.70 5.50
N THR A 542 23.04 10.28 4.36
CA THR A 542 23.44 11.67 4.03
C THR A 542 22.86 12.70 5.00
N ASP A 543 21.68 12.44 5.59
CA ASP A 543 21.12 13.27 6.66
C ASP A 543 22.04 13.30 7.91
N GLY A 544 22.83 12.24 8.14
CA GLY A 544 23.87 12.14 9.17
C GLY A 544 25.27 12.49 8.69
N LYS A 545 25.40 13.09 7.49
CA LYS A 545 26.65 13.50 6.84
C LYS A 545 27.51 12.34 6.28
N GLU A 546 26.95 11.15 6.10
CA GLU A 546 27.61 10.08 5.33
C GLU A 546 27.67 10.49 3.85
N LYS A 547 28.69 10.02 3.12
CA LYS A 547 28.81 10.27 1.68
C LYS A 547 27.62 9.64 0.93
N PRO A 548 27.11 10.27 -0.14
CA PRO A 548 26.06 9.68 -0.97
C PRO A 548 26.42 8.28 -1.49
N TYR A 549 25.41 7.42 -1.63
CA TYR A 549 25.58 6.16 -2.32
C TYR A 549 25.53 6.40 -3.84
N LEU A 550 26.50 5.84 -4.55
CA LEU A 550 26.54 5.84 -6.01
C LEU A 550 26.35 4.40 -6.51
N HIS A 551 25.35 4.19 -7.35
CA HIS A 551 25.11 2.91 -8.03
C HIS A 551 25.72 2.96 -9.44
N GLY A 552 25.97 1.80 -10.04
CA GLY A 552 26.51 1.68 -11.40
C GLY A 552 27.92 2.28 -11.58
N GLY A 553 28.60 2.63 -10.51
CA GLY A 553 30.00 3.02 -10.56
C GLY A 553 30.91 1.76 -10.56
N THR A 554 32.04 1.90 -11.21
CA THR A 554 33.12 0.91 -11.27
C THR A 554 33.77 0.60 -9.91
N GLU A 555 33.08 0.82 -8.79
CA GLU A 555 33.59 0.43 -7.46
C GLU A 555 33.85 -1.09 -7.35
N ASN A 556 33.32 -1.89 -8.29
CA ASN A 556 33.65 -3.32 -8.39
C ASN A 556 34.71 -3.65 -9.44
N ALA A 557 35.12 -2.71 -10.28
CA ALA A 557 36.14 -2.93 -11.31
C ALA A 557 37.52 -2.38 -10.95
N ILE A 558 37.59 -1.47 -9.98
CA ILE A 558 38.83 -1.10 -9.34
C ILE A 558 38.70 -1.65 -7.92
N ALA A 559 39.36 -2.79 -7.65
CA ALA A 559 39.77 -3.08 -6.30
C ALA A 559 40.29 -1.76 -5.75
N SER A 560 39.64 -1.22 -4.73
CA SER A 560 40.12 -0.01 -4.09
C SER A 560 41.56 -0.26 -3.70
N ILE A 561 42.49 0.21 -4.50
CA ILE A 561 43.81 0.46 -4.03
C ILE A 561 43.57 1.57 -3.02
N SER A 562 43.33 1.19 -1.77
CA SER A 562 43.44 2.09 -0.66
C SER A 562 44.92 2.46 -0.65
N ILE A 563 45.24 3.58 -1.25
CA ILE A 563 46.49 4.24 -0.98
C ILE A 563 46.39 4.61 0.50
N ASP A 564 47.03 3.77 1.32
CA ASP A 564 47.20 4.04 2.74
C ASP A 564 48.10 5.27 2.78
N GLU A 565 47.57 6.43 3.18
CA GLU A 565 48.32 7.69 3.29
C GLU A 565 49.52 7.59 4.26
N ASN A 566 49.78 6.43 4.84
CA ASN A 566 50.91 6.13 5.74
C ASN A 566 52.02 5.32 5.11
N VAL A 567 52.07 5.17 3.77
CA VAL A 567 53.20 4.47 3.14
C VAL A 567 54.26 5.46 2.65
N ASP A 568 55.02 5.96 3.59
CA ASP A 568 56.26 6.75 3.32
C ASP A 568 57.46 5.92 2.84
N ASN A 569 57.27 4.67 2.40
CA ASN A 569 58.36 3.83 1.91
C ASN A 569 57.89 2.77 0.91
N TYR A 570 57.54 3.18 -0.30
CA TYR A 570 57.65 2.28 -1.46
C TYR A 570 58.97 2.57 -2.17
N ASP A 571 59.82 1.54 -2.23
CA ASP A 571 61.05 1.54 -2.99
C ASP A 571 60.65 1.52 -4.50
N PHE A 572 60.82 2.64 -5.18
CA PHE A 572 60.46 2.80 -6.60
C PHE A 572 61.31 1.93 -7.54
N THR A 573 62.32 1.20 -7.05
CA THR A 573 63.11 0.30 -7.86
C THR A 573 62.38 -0.97 -8.33
N GLU A 574 61.32 -1.43 -7.62
CA GLU A 574 60.52 -2.57 -8.09
C GLU A 574 59.53 -2.24 -9.21
N ILE A 575 59.17 -0.95 -9.40
CA ILE A 575 58.26 -0.52 -10.48
C ILE A 575 59.00 -0.41 -11.81
N GLU A 576 60.30 -0.08 -11.80
CA GLU A 576 61.11 -0.06 -13.03
C GLU A 576 61.34 -1.46 -13.62
N ASP A 577 61.39 -2.50 -12.81
CA ASP A 577 61.55 -3.89 -13.27
C ASP A 577 60.27 -4.43 -13.95
N ILE A 578 59.08 -4.01 -13.48
CA ILE A 578 57.80 -4.40 -14.12
C ILE A 578 57.55 -3.63 -15.43
N ALA A 579 57.99 -2.37 -15.51
CA ALA A 579 57.84 -1.56 -16.72
C ALA A 579 58.74 -2.03 -17.88
N ASN A 580 59.81 -2.75 -17.59
CA ASN A 580 60.73 -3.29 -18.59
C ASN A 580 60.27 -4.62 -19.23
N ASP A 581 59.26 -5.28 -18.65
CA ASP A 581 58.69 -6.54 -19.20
C ASP A 581 57.54 -6.32 -20.21
N TYR A 582 57.11 -5.09 -20.43
CA TYR A 582 56.08 -4.75 -21.44
C TYR A 582 56.67 -3.84 -22.53
N GLU A 583 56.83 -4.37 -23.74
CA GLU A 583 57.09 -3.54 -24.91
C GLU A 583 55.82 -2.70 -25.22
N LEU A 584 55.94 -1.37 -25.01
CA LEU A 584 54.92 -0.43 -25.43
C LEU A 584 54.92 -0.33 -26.95
N ILE A 585 53.96 -1.00 -27.59
CA ILE A 585 53.75 -0.93 -29.03
C ILE A 585 53.23 0.48 -29.33
N THR A 586 53.91 1.23 -30.18
CA THR A 586 53.52 2.56 -30.61
C THR A 586 52.33 2.50 -31.58
N SER A 587 51.58 3.59 -31.71
CA SER A 587 50.46 3.66 -32.63
C SER A 587 50.86 3.34 -34.11
N GLU A 588 52.10 3.62 -34.50
CA GLU A 588 52.64 3.31 -35.81
C GLU A 588 52.87 1.80 -35.99
N GLU A 589 53.36 1.11 -34.97
CA GLU A 589 53.56 -0.35 -35.01
C GLU A 589 52.21 -1.12 -35.02
N VAL A 590 51.18 -0.58 -34.39
CA VAL A 590 49.80 -1.13 -34.48
C VAL A 590 49.24 -1.00 -35.87
N GLU A 591 49.46 0.14 -36.55
CA GLU A 591 49.02 0.34 -37.94
C GLU A 591 49.77 -0.60 -38.93
N ASP A 592 51.08 -0.82 -38.72
CA ASP A 592 51.85 -1.73 -39.57
C ASP A 592 51.50 -3.22 -39.34
N TYR A 593 51.12 -3.60 -38.09
CA TYR A 593 50.62 -4.94 -37.79
C TYR A 593 49.31 -5.25 -38.56
N PHE A 594 48.43 -4.26 -38.65
CA PHE A 594 47.17 -4.44 -39.40
C PHE A 594 47.34 -4.32 -40.93
N LYS A 595 48.33 -3.57 -41.44
CA LYS A 595 48.65 -3.52 -42.87
C LYS A 595 49.30 -4.79 -43.38
N GLY A 596 50.04 -5.55 -42.53
CA GLY A 596 50.71 -6.79 -42.91
C GLY A 596 49.83 -8.05 -42.94
N LYS A 597 48.54 -7.98 -42.57
CA LYS A 597 47.58 -9.08 -42.62
C LYS A 597 46.55 -8.98 -43.77
N GLY A 598 46.77 -8.08 -44.74
CA GLY A 598 45.90 -7.82 -45.86
C GLY A 598 46.45 -8.32 -47.22
N GLU A 599 47.24 -9.42 -47.25
CA GLU A 599 47.55 -10.19 -48.46
C GLU A 599 47.13 -11.65 -48.34
#